data_28320008d39ee3a57d10d3a279f22752
#
_entry.id   28320008d39ee3a57d10d3a279f22752
#
_cell.length_a   1.000
_cell.length_b   1.000
_cell.length_c   1.000
_cell.angle_alpha   90.00
_cell.angle_beta   90.00
_cell.angle_gamma   90.00
#
_symmetry.space_group_name_H-M   'P 1'
#
loop_
_entity.id
_entity.type
_entity.pdbx_description
1 polymer ?
#
loop_
_entity_poly.entity_id
_entity_poly.type
_entity_poly.pdbx_seq_one_letter_code
_entity_poly.pdbx_strand_id
1 'polypeptide(L)'
;FSHQIGENWLVKGGVARAYKAPNLYQTNPDFILYTRGQGCPLNAPNSVRCYYMGNSNLKPETSINKEIGLEFTKNGWQASATYFHNAYRNKIVIGDQLIATSNIGNWLLQWENTPKATISGIEGNLVIPLHDTLKWSNNFTYMHKSEDYQGNPLSLVPKHTINSTLSWTPNERFDANLTFTHYGRTKPRGVAINRLERDGNPRAGVAALSSEHSQTQVGSYGIWGINAGYNWNKRVAVRGGISNLFDKKLYRTTAGAQTYNEHGRAFYGSLKVSF
;
A
#
# COMPACT_ATOMS: atom_id res chain seq x y z
N PHE A 1 -20.83 -16.38 5.13
CA PHE A 1 -22.29 -16.18 5.23
C PHE A 1 -22.68 -14.78 4.80
N SER A 2 -23.92 -14.62 4.37
CA SER A 2 -24.56 -13.31 4.22
C SER A 2 -26.00 -13.42 4.70
N HIS A 3 -26.49 -12.36 5.34
CA HIS A 3 -27.85 -12.35 5.91
C HIS A 3 -28.49 -10.97 5.73
N GLN A 4 -29.66 -10.97 5.07
CA GLN A 4 -30.45 -9.76 4.87
C GLN A 4 -31.24 -9.43 6.14
N ILE A 5 -31.15 -8.18 6.59
CA ILE A 5 -31.89 -7.67 7.75
C ILE A 5 -32.84 -6.58 7.26
N GLY A 6 -34.11 -6.92 7.18
CA GLY A 6 -35.12 -6.07 6.56
C GLY A 6 -34.80 -5.80 5.08
N GLU A 7 -35.30 -4.68 4.55
CA GLU A 7 -35.15 -4.35 3.13
C GLU A 7 -33.82 -3.66 2.78
N ASN A 8 -33.15 -3.04 3.76
CA ASN A 8 -32.09 -2.10 3.49
C ASN A 8 -30.71 -2.53 4.00
N TRP A 9 -30.63 -3.53 4.85
CA TRP A 9 -29.40 -3.93 5.52
C TRP A 9 -28.96 -5.34 5.14
N LEU A 10 -27.66 -5.52 4.93
CA LEU A 10 -27.04 -6.82 4.68
C LEU A 10 -25.83 -6.98 5.58
N VAL A 11 -25.81 -8.04 6.37
CA VAL A 11 -24.62 -8.47 7.13
C VAL A 11 -23.89 -9.54 6.35
N LYS A 12 -22.57 -9.41 6.24
CA LYS A 12 -21.69 -10.38 5.61
C LYS A 12 -20.60 -10.80 6.58
N GLY A 13 -20.13 -12.04 6.48
CA GLY A 13 -18.96 -12.46 7.23
C GLY A 13 -18.32 -13.68 6.61
N GLY A 14 -17.03 -13.78 6.78
CA GLY A 14 -16.23 -14.85 6.20
C GLY A 14 -15.06 -15.26 7.09
N VAL A 15 -14.69 -16.54 6.99
CA VAL A 15 -13.43 -17.06 7.51
C VAL A 15 -12.80 -17.88 6.42
N ALA A 16 -11.57 -17.55 6.04
CA ALA A 16 -10.80 -18.27 5.03
C ALA A 16 -9.43 -18.63 5.58
N ARG A 17 -8.92 -19.79 5.16
CA ARG A 17 -7.53 -20.17 5.37
C ARG A 17 -6.82 -20.18 4.03
N ALA A 18 -5.70 -19.49 3.96
CA ALA A 18 -4.84 -19.49 2.80
C ALA A 18 -3.44 -19.95 3.17
N TYR A 19 -2.69 -20.44 2.17
CA TYR A 19 -1.28 -20.73 2.32
C TYR A 19 -0.52 -20.30 1.07
N LYS A 20 0.77 -20.03 1.23
CA LYS A 20 1.70 -19.71 0.15
C LYS A 20 2.95 -20.56 0.32
N ALA A 21 3.25 -21.39 -0.66
CA ALA A 21 4.49 -22.16 -0.69
C ALA A 21 5.71 -21.24 -0.89
N PRO A 22 6.88 -21.56 -0.33
CA PRO A 22 8.11 -20.89 -0.65
C PRO A 22 8.44 -21.03 -2.15
N ASN A 23 9.07 -20.01 -2.71
CA ASN A 23 9.57 -20.06 -4.08
C ASN A 23 10.89 -20.82 -4.16
N LEU A 24 11.26 -21.31 -5.36
CA LEU A 24 12.51 -22.06 -5.57
C LEU A 24 13.74 -21.30 -5.10
N TYR A 25 13.83 -20.01 -5.40
CA TYR A 25 14.97 -19.19 -4.95
C TYR A 25 15.02 -18.98 -3.43
N GLN A 26 13.89 -19.15 -2.74
CA GLN A 26 13.84 -19.06 -1.28
C GLN A 26 14.23 -20.39 -0.62
N THR A 27 14.04 -21.50 -1.30
CA THR A 27 14.32 -22.84 -0.74
C THR A 27 15.68 -23.41 -1.18
N ASN A 28 16.22 -23.00 -2.31
CA ASN A 28 17.48 -23.52 -2.83
C ASN A 28 18.68 -22.89 -2.12
N PRO A 29 19.46 -23.63 -1.29
CA PRO A 29 20.62 -23.10 -0.59
C PRO A 29 21.74 -22.60 -1.51
N ASP A 30 21.82 -23.12 -2.74
CA ASP A 30 22.82 -22.73 -3.72
C ASP A 30 22.48 -21.43 -4.44
N PHE A 31 21.25 -20.94 -4.29
CA PHE A 31 20.81 -19.68 -4.86
C PHE A 31 21.14 -18.52 -3.93
N ILE A 32 22.13 -17.71 -4.32
CA ILE A 32 22.59 -16.55 -3.56
C ILE A 32 22.15 -15.27 -4.27
N LEU A 33 21.35 -14.45 -3.60
CA LEU A 33 20.87 -13.17 -4.10
C LEU A 33 21.65 -12.01 -3.46
N TYR A 34 22.23 -11.15 -4.28
CA TYR A 34 22.78 -9.88 -3.82
C TYR A 34 21.71 -8.81 -3.71
N THR A 35 21.56 -8.21 -2.54
CA THR A 35 20.47 -7.24 -2.26
C THR A 35 20.78 -5.81 -2.70
N ARG A 36 21.95 -5.56 -3.30
CA ARG A 36 22.42 -4.22 -3.67
C ARG A 36 22.37 -3.21 -2.51
N GLY A 37 22.63 -3.69 -1.29
CA GLY A 37 22.56 -2.88 -0.06
C GLY A 37 21.16 -2.59 0.46
N GLN A 38 20.13 -3.14 -0.17
CA GLN A 38 18.76 -3.10 0.34
C GLN A 38 18.48 -4.40 1.11
N GLY A 39 18.05 -4.30 2.36
CA GLY A 39 17.69 -5.48 3.14
C GLY A 39 18.79 -6.02 4.05
N CYS A 40 19.92 -5.33 4.21
CA CYS A 40 20.80 -5.61 5.35
C CYS A 40 20.03 -5.35 6.66
N PRO A 41 20.22 -6.17 7.69
CA PRO A 41 19.70 -5.88 9.02
C PRO A 41 20.18 -4.52 9.53
N LEU A 42 19.38 -3.90 10.42
CA LEU A 42 19.70 -2.55 10.93
C LEU A 42 21.02 -2.49 11.71
N ASN A 43 21.43 -3.62 12.30
CA ASN A 43 22.69 -3.77 13.02
C ASN A 43 23.90 -4.06 12.12
N ALA A 44 23.68 -4.23 10.80
CA ALA A 44 24.78 -4.44 9.89
C ALA A 44 25.66 -3.18 9.78
N PRO A 45 27.01 -3.30 9.79
CA PRO A 45 27.90 -2.19 9.56
C PRO A 45 27.62 -1.49 8.21
N ASN A 46 27.84 -0.18 8.15
CA ASN A 46 27.51 0.62 6.96
C ASN A 46 28.24 0.21 5.67
N SER A 47 29.42 -0.39 5.80
CA SER A 47 30.25 -0.86 4.69
C SER A 47 29.91 -2.27 4.21
N VAL A 48 29.04 -2.98 4.92
CA VAL A 48 28.74 -4.37 4.66
C VAL A 48 27.72 -4.51 3.54
N ARG A 49 27.96 -5.44 2.65
CA ARG A 49 27.00 -5.89 1.63
C ARG A 49 26.34 -7.18 2.11
N CYS A 50 25.04 -7.29 1.90
CA CYS A 50 24.29 -8.46 2.31
C CYS A 50 23.90 -9.32 1.12
N TYR A 51 24.09 -10.61 1.29
CA TYR A 51 23.69 -11.66 0.39
C TYR A 51 22.70 -12.56 1.11
N TYR A 52 21.76 -13.10 0.38
CA TYR A 52 20.74 -14.02 0.92
C TYR A 52 20.82 -15.33 0.18
N MET A 53 20.90 -16.41 0.92
CA MET A 53 20.79 -17.75 0.39
C MET A 53 19.41 -18.36 0.67
N GLY A 54 19.05 -19.34 -0.11
CA GLY A 54 17.83 -20.11 0.13
C GLY A 54 17.92 -20.96 1.40
N ASN A 55 16.74 -21.38 1.89
CA ASN A 55 16.60 -22.22 3.06
C ASN A 55 15.64 -23.37 2.76
N SER A 56 16.17 -24.58 2.65
CA SER A 56 15.37 -25.78 2.37
C SER A 56 14.40 -26.15 3.49
N ASN A 57 14.56 -25.60 4.70
CA ASN A 57 13.71 -25.85 5.86
C ASN A 57 12.51 -24.91 5.97
N LEU A 58 12.30 -24.01 4.97
CA LEU A 58 11.18 -23.09 4.99
C LEU A 58 9.84 -23.81 4.99
N LYS A 59 8.99 -23.40 5.91
CA LYS A 59 7.59 -23.83 5.99
C LYS A 59 6.73 -22.90 5.14
N PRO A 60 5.62 -23.39 4.55
CA PRO A 60 4.66 -22.53 3.87
C PRO A 60 4.11 -21.44 4.80
N GLU A 61 3.94 -20.24 4.25
CA GLU A 61 3.16 -19.20 4.92
C GLU A 61 1.70 -19.65 5.01
N THR A 62 1.08 -19.43 6.15
CA THR A 62 -0.36 -19.67 6.33
C THR A 62 -1.03 -18.43 6.88
N SER A 63 -2.28 -18.19 6.48
CA SER A 63 -3.09 -17.13 7.06
C SER A 63 -4.49 -17.62 7.38
N ILE A 64 -5.06 -17.07 8.45
CA ILE A 64 -6.49 -17.14 8.76
C ILE A 64 -7.03 -15.73 8.60
N ASN A 65 -7.90 -15.55 7.62
CA ASN A 65 -8.53 -14.29 7.28
C ASN A 65 -9.97 -14.32 7.80
N LYS A 66 -10.34 -13.33 8.57
CA LYS A 66 -11.68 -13.16 9.14
C LYS A 66 -12.19 -11.80 8.76
N GLU A 67 -13.44 -11.73 8.37
CA GLU A 67 -14.12 -10.49 8.05
C GLU A 67 -15.55 -10.49 8.53
N ILE A 68 -16.04 -9.33 8.89
CA ILE A 68 -17.43 -9.05 9.15
C ILE A 68 -17.77 -7.67 8.63
N GLY A 69 -18.84 -7.58 7.86
CA GLY A 69 -19.25 -6.36 7.19
C GLY A 69 -20.75 -6.11 7.33
N LEU A 70 -21.09 -4.84 7.26
CA LEU A 70 -22.46 -4.34 7.22
C LEU A 70 -22.62 -3.45 6.00
N GLU A 71 -23.69 -3.67 5.25
CA GLU A 71 -24.05 -2.86 4.10
C GLU A 71 -25.45 -2.27 4.29
N PHE A 72 -25.62 -1.06 3.80
CA PHE A 72 -26.90 -0.33 3.80
C PHE A 72 -27.17 0.21 2.41
N THR A 73 -28.39 0.03 1.93
CA THR A 73 -28.84 0.59 0.65
C THR A 73 -30.28 1.06 0.77
N LYS A 74 -30.51 2.36 0.52
CA LYS A 74 -31.86 2.95 0.51
C LYS A 74 -31.86 4.25 -0.28
N ASN A 75 -32.81 4.42 -1.19
CA ASN A 75 -33.05 5.68 -1.90
C ASN A 75 -31.79 6.30 -2.53
N GLY A 76 -30.95 5.47 -3.16
CA GLY A 76 -29.68 5.91 -3.76
C GLY A 76 -28.50 6.05 -2.78
N TRP A 77 -28.75 6.02 -1.46
CA TRP A 77 -27.71 5.91 -0.45
C TRP A 77 -27.13 4.50 -0.46
N GLN A 78 -25.82 4.42 -0.39
CA GLN A 78 -25.10 3.16 -0.20
C GLN A 78 -24.02 3.40 0.84
N ALA A 79 -23.96 2.55 1.84
CA ALA A 79 -22.90 2.57 2.84
C ALA A 79 -22.44 1.15 3.12
N SER A 80 -21.13 0.94 3.29
CA SER A 80 -20.63 -0.31 3.81
C SER A 80 -19.45 -0.07 4.74
N ALA A 81 -19.30 -0.96 5.71
CA ALA A 81 -18.11 -1.05 6.56
C ALA A 81 -17.81 -2.52 6.84
N THR A 82 -16.58 -2.92 6.59
CA THR A 82 -16.10 -4.28 6.82
C THR A 82 -14.88 -4.22 7.72
N TYR A 83 -14.94 -4.86 8.88
CA TYR A 83 -13.76 -5.13 9.69
C TYR A 83 -13.10 -6.42 9.18
N PHE A 84 -11.79 -6.36 8.97
CA PHE A 84 -10.98 -7.52 8.59
C PHE A 84 -9.86 -7.78 9.59
N HIS A 85 -9.53 -9.04 9.77
CA HIS A 85 -8.43 -9.48 10.63
C HIS A 85 -7.73 -10.69 9.99
N ASN A 86 -6.48 -10.48 9.57
CA ASN A 86 -5.64 -11.47 8.92
C ASN A 86 -4.49 -11.85 9.84
N ALA A 87 -4.50 -13.08 10.33
CA ALA A 87 -3.46 -13.63 11.16
C ALA A 87 -2.54 -14.55 10.36
N TYR A 88 -1.30 -14.15 10.17
CA TYR A 88 -0.28 -14.89 9.43
C TYR A 88 0.60 -15.70 10.39
N ARG A 89 1.00 -16.89 9.94
CA ARG A 89 2.03 -17.72 10.58
C ARG A 89 3.06 -18.14 9.53
N ASN A 90 4.28 -18.34 9.99
CA ASN A 90 5.41 -18.75 9.16
C ASN A 90 5.63 -17.82 7.95
N LYS A 91 5.40 -16.51 8.12
CA LYS A 91 5.62 -15.56 7.03
C LYS A 91 7.09 -15.63 6.61
N ILE A 92 7.35 -15.84 5.31
CA ILE A 92 8.70 -15.93 4.78
C ILE A 92 9.23 -14.50 4.62
N VAL A 93 10.34 -14.25 5.27
CA VAL A 93 11.04 -12.95 5.26
C VAL A 93 12.52 -13.18 5.01
N ILE A 94 13.20 -12.10 4.70
CA ILE A 94 14.66 -12.05 4.76
C ILE A 94 15.04 -12.08 6.24
N GLY A 95 15.81 -13.09 6.64
CA GLY A 95 16.30 -13.25 8.01
C GLY A 95 17.35 -12.21 8.37
N ASP A 96 17.50 -11.97 9.64
CA ASP A 96 18.53 -11.07 10.20
C ASP A 96 19.70 -11.82 10.85
N GLN A 97 19.60 -13.14 10.92
CA GLN A 97 20.67 -13.98 11.46
C GLN A 97 21.83 -14.12 10.49
N LEU A 98 23.02 -13.75 10.92
CA LEU A 98 24.26 -13.92 10.17
C LEU A 98 24.62 -15.41 10.08
N ILE A 99 24.69 -15.94 8.87
CA ILE A 99 25.09 -17.33 8.59
C ILE A 99 26.61 -17.41 8.37
N ALA A 100 27.19 -16.49 7.61
CA ALA A 100 28.61 -16.44 7.32
C ALA A 100 29.05 -15.03 6.94
N THR A 101 30.34 -14.78 7.00
CA THR A 101 30.99 -13.55 6.54
C THR A 101 32.03 -13.89 5.49
N SER A 102 32.01 -13.16 4.38
CA SER A 102 33.06 -13.32 3.36
C SER A 102 34.41 -12.76 3.80
N ASN A 103 35.49 -13.09 3.10
CA ASN A 103 36.85 -12.58 3.36
C ASN A 103 36.94 -11.04 3.34
N ILE A 104 36.01 -10.37 2.67
CA ILE A 104 35.92 -8.91 2.57
C ILE A 104 34.83 -8.32 3.46
N GLY A 105 34.36 -9.09 4.45
CA GLY A 105 33.41 -8.63 5.46
C GLY A 105 31.94 -8.57 5.04
N ASN A 106 31.57 -9.06 3.86
CA ASN A 106 30.17 -9.10 3.45
C ASN A 106 29.40 -10.18 4.22
N TRP A 107 28.13 -9.91 4.53
CA TRP A 107 27.28 -10.80 5.28
C TRP A 107 26.48 -11.73 4.38
N LEU A 108 26.46 -13.01 4.72
CA LEU A 108 25.56 -14.01 4.16
C LEU A 108 24.44 -14.27 5.19
N LEU A 109 23.22 -14.05 4.77
CA LEU A 109 21.98 -14.22 5.53
C LEU A 109 21.13 -15.28 4.83
N GLN A 110 20.03 -15.68 5.43
CA GLN A 110 19.18 -16.74 4.91
C GLN A 110 17.71 -16.34 4.99
N TRP A 111 16.88 -16.86 4.08
CA TRP A 111 15.44 -16.77 4.20
C TRP A 111 14.95 -17.54 5.45
N GLU A 112 14.00 -16.97 6.17
CA GLU A 112 13.44 -17.57 7.37
C GLU A 112 11.93 -17.39 7.48
N ASN A 113 11.31 -18.19 8.36
CA ASN A 113 9.92 -18.01 8.71
C ASN A 113 9.81 -17.20 9.99
N THR A 114 9.10 -16.07 9.95
CA THR A 114 8.72 -15.36 11.16
C THR A 114 7.54 -16.06 11.83
N PRO A 115 7.49 -16.09 13.18
CA PRO A 115 6.45 -16.83 13.89
C PRO A 115 5.04 -16.34 13.58
N LYS A 116 4.82 -15.01 13.53
CA LYS A 116 3.50 -14.41 13.46
C LYS A 116 3.54 -13.01 12.86
N ALA A 117 2.49 -12.67 12.11
CA ALA A 117 2.20 -11.29 11.71
C ALA A 117 0.69 -11.06 11.74
N THR A 118 0.26 -9.81 11.96
CA THR A 118 -1.16 -9.48 12.03
C THR A 118 -1.43 -8.23 11.20
N ILE A 119 -2.45 -8.33 10.34
CA ILE A 119 -2.98 -7.19 9.59
C ILE A 119 -4.47 -7.10 9.91
N SER A 120 -4.94 -5.96 10.41
CA SER A 120 -6.37 -5.74 10.68
C SER A 120 -6.74 -4.29 10.45
N GLY A 121 -7.99 -4.07 10.10
CA GLY A 121 -8.50 -2.74 9.81
C GLY A 121 -9.98 -2.72 9.52
N ILE A 122 -10.43 -1.57 9.06
CA ILE A 122 -11.80 -1.35 8.59
C ILE A 122 -11.69 -0.74 7.20
N GLU A 123 -12.49 -1.25 6.28
CA GLU A 123 -12.68 -0.67 4.96
C GLU A 123 -14.15 -0.50 4.65
N GLY A 124 -14.47 0.39 3.75
CA GLY A 124 -15.85 0.59 3.34
C GLY A 124 -16.04 1.66 2.29
N ASN A 125 -17.27 1.85 1.93
CA ASN A 125 -17.69 2.90 1.03
C ASN A 125 -18.90 3.67 1.58
N LEU A 126 -19.11 4.87 1.03
CA LEU A 126 -20.25 5.70 1.29
C LEU A 126 -20.61 6.48 0.01
N VAL A 127 -21.82 6.25 -0.49
CA VAL A 127 -22.37 7.00 -1.62
C VAL A 127 -23.58 7.77 -1.14
N ILE A 128 -23.58 9.07 -1.37
CA ILE A 128 -24.65 9.99 -0.97
C ILE A 128 -25.17 10.70 -2.23
N PRO A 129 -26.44 10.53 -2.60
CA PRO A 129 -27.09 11.37 -3.58
C PRO A 129 -27.43 12.73 -2.92
N LEU A 130 -26.59 13.73 -3.14
CA LEU A 130 -26.79 15.08 -2.58
C LEU A 130 -27.91 15.83 -3.30
N HIS A 131 -28.06 15.55 -4.60
CA HIS A 131 -29.09 16.09 -5.47
C HIS A 131 -29.27 15.13 -6.66
N ASP A 132 -30.33 15.26 -7.45
CA ASP A 132 -30.57 14.42 -8.64
C ASP A 132 -29.40 14.43 -9.63
N THR A 133 -28.69 15.54 -9.70
CA THR A 133 -27.52 15.72 -10.57
C THR A 133 -26.18 15.66 -9.82
N LEU A 134 -26.16 15.50 -8.51
CA LEU A 134 -24.96 15.60 -7.68
C LEU A 134 -24.83 14.41 -6.75
N LYS A 135 -23.76 13.66 -6.89
CA LYS A 135 -23.44 12.46 -6.10
C LYS A 135 -22.07 12.58 -5.46
N TRP A 136 -21.97 12.24 -4.19
CA TRP A 136 -20.73 12.17 -3.46
C TRP A 136 -20.41 10.73 -3.11
N SER A 137 -19.28 10.23 -3.60
CA SER A 137 -18.81 8.85 -3.42
C SER A 137 -17.50 8.84 -2.67
N ASN A 138 -17.37 7.98 -1.66
CA ASN A 138 -16.19 7.85 -0.84
C ASN A 138 -15.84 6.38 -0.66
N ASN A 139 -14.53 6.07 -0.71
CA ASN A 139 -13.99 4.80 -0.25
C ASN A 139 -12.96 5.09 0.82
N PHE A 140 -12.93 4.30 1.87
CA PHE A 140 -11.94 4.46 2.92
C PHE A 140 -11.37 3.11 3.36
N THR A 141 -10.14 3.16 3.82
CA THR A 141 -9.47 2.07 4.52
C THR A 141 -8.77 2.66 5.74
N TYR A 142 -8.97 2.06 6.90
CA TYR A 142 -8.28 2.38 8.14
C TYR A 142 -7.55 1.16 8.65
N MET A 143 -6.22 1.26 8.76
CA MET A 143 -5.35 0.20 9.27
C MET A 143 -5.24 0.28 10.79
N HIS A 144 -5.84 -0.66 11.48
CA HIS A 144 -5.71 -0.79 12.93
C HIS A 144 -4.33 -1.37 13.29
N LYS A 145 -3.98 -2.51 12.68
CA LYS A 145 -2.69 -3.19 12.84
C LYS A 145 -2.09 -3.57 11.48
N SER A 146 -0.79 -3.52 11.38
CA SER A 146 0.04 -4.09 10.32
C SER A 146 1.42 -4.33 10.92
N GLU A 147 1.56 -5.44 11.69
CA GLU A 147 2.67 -5.64 12.63
C GLU A 147 3.16 -7.09 12.60
N ASP A 148 4.46 -7.28 12.83
CA ASP A 148 5.06 -8.58 13.12
C ASP A 148 4.80 -8.99 14.60
N TYR A 149 5.42 -10.10 15.03
CA TYR A 149 5.28 -10.63 16.38
C TYR A 149 5.92 -9.73 17.46
N GLN A 150 6.82 -8.84 17.08
CA GLN A 150 7.49 -7.87 17.96
C GLN A 150 6.77 -6.51 18.00
N GLY A 151 5.72 -6.34 17.20
CA GLY A 151 5.01 -5.06 17.08
C GLY A 151 5.60 -4.10 16.03
N ASN A 152 6.61 -4.54 15.26
CA ASN A 152 7.20 -3.72 14.21
C ASN A 152 6.25 -3.65 13.00
N PRO A 153 6.16 -2.50 12.31
CA PRO A 153 5.36 -2.37 11.12
C PRO A 153 5.83 -3.32 10.00
N LEU A 154 4.91 -4.03 9.35
CA LEU A 154 5.23 -4.95 8.25
C LEU A 154 5.63 -4.21 6.97
N SER A 155 5.07 -3.03 6.74
CA SER A 155 5.30 -2.23 5.54
C SER A 155 4.93 -0.76 5.80
N LEU A 156 5.35 0.12 4.87
CA LEU A 156 5.04 1.54 4.90
C LEU A 156 3.62 1.80 4.37
N VAL A 157 2.61 1.29 5.06
CA VAL A 157 1.21 1.48 4.71
C VAL A 157 0.64 2.69 5.45
N PRO A 158 -0.07 3.60 4.78
CA PRO A 158 -0.74 4.71 5.44
C PRO A 158 -1.72 4.22 6.51
N LYS A 159 -1.82 4.96 7.62
CA LYS A 159 -2.77 4.66 8.69
C LYS A 159 -4.21 4.63 8.20
N HIS A 160 -4.51 5.47 7.22
CA HIS A 160 -5.77 5.47 6.50
C HIS A 160 -5.58 5.99 5.08
N THR A 161 -6.49 5.58 4.20
CA THR A 161 -6.63 6.11 2.85
C THR A 161 -8.09 6.45 2.63
N ILE A 162 -8.36 7.64 2.09
CA ILE A 162 -9.70 8.09 1.73
C ILE A 162 -9.66 8.53 0.28
N ASN A 163 -10.55 7.97 -0.54
CA ASN A 163 -10.79 8.42 -1.91
C ASN A 163 -12.20 8.99 -1.97
N SER A 164 -12.31 10.23 -2.39
CA SER A 164 -13.56 10.97 -2.45
C SER A 164 -13.77 11.53 -3.86
N THR A 165 -14.96 11.38 -4.38
CA THR A 165 -15.35 11.91 -5.68
C THR A 165 -16.70 12.59 -5.56
N LEU A 166 -16.73 13.86 -5.90
CA LEU A 166 -17.96 14.61 -6.10
C LEU A 166 -18.25 14.62 -7.61
N SER A 167 -19.34 13.95 -8.01
CA SER A 167 -19.75 13.82 -9.41
C SER A 167 -20.97 14.69 -9.67
N TRP A 168 -20.88 15.54 -10.68
CA TRP A 168 -21.95 16.42 -11.14
C TRP A 168 -22.33 16.08 -12.57
N THR A 169 -23.59 15.71 -12.78
CA THR A 169 -24.18 15.32 -14.07
C THR A 169 -25.47 16.12 -14.31
N PRO A 170 -25.35 17.41 -14.69
CA PRO A 170 -26.53 18.27 -14.84
C PRO A 170 -27.46 17.84 -15.97
N ASN A 171 -26.95 17.11 -16.95
CA ASN A 171 -27.74 16.59 -18.07
C ASN A 171 -27.02 15.37 -18.70
N GLU A 172 -27.64 14.74 -19.70
CA GLU A 172 -27.11 13.55 -20.38
C GLU A 172 -25.82 13.78 -21.17
N ARG A 173 -25.48 15.03 -21.48
CA ARG A 173 -24.30 15.37 -22.28
C ARG A 173 -23.09 15.76 -21.49
N PHE A 174 -23.24 16.29 -20.30
CA PHE A 174 -22.16 16.84 -19.50
C PHE A 174 -22.00 16.13 -18.17
N ASP A 175 -20.77 15.79 -17.83
CA ASP A 175 -20.39 15.35 -16.50
C ASP A 175 -19.09 16.03 -16.04
N ALA A 176 -18.96 16.26 -14.75
CA ALA A 176 -17.74 16.75 -14.14
C ALA A 176 -17.51 16.05 -12.80
N ASN A 177 -16.24 15.83 -12.48
CA ASN A 177 -15.85 15.19 -11.22
C ASN A 177 -14.73 15.98 -10.55
N LEU A 178 -14.90 16.23 -9.26
CA LEU A 178 -13.83 16.66 -8.37
C LEU A 178 -13.40 15.45 -7.55
N THR A 179 -12.13 15.11 -7.61
CA THR A 179 -11.55 13.96 -6.89
C THR A 179 -10.59 14.42 -5.81
N PHE A 180 -10.60 13.72 -4.70
CA PHE A 180 -9.68 13.93 -3.59
C PHE A 180 -9.23 12.59 -3.04
N THR A 181 -7.91 12.37 -2.98
CA THR A 181 -7.32 11.22 -2.31
C THR A 181 -6.49 11.72 -1.13
N HIS A 182 -6.77 11.19 0.06
CA HIS A 182 -6.01 11.49 1.26
C HIS A 182 -5.31 10.23 1.78
N TYR A 183 -4.02 10.37 2.04
CA TYR A 183 -3.19 9.35 2.68
C TYR A 183 -2.81 9.80 4.08
N GLY A 184 -3.09 8.98 5.07
CA GLY A 184 -2.66 9.18 6.44
C GLY A 184 -1.16 8.98 6.62
N ARG A 185 -0.66 9.38 7.77
CA ARG A 185 0.74 9.15 8.15
C ARG A 185 1.07 7.65 8.16
N THR A 186 2.26 7.29 7.71
CA THR A 186 2.80 5.94 7.90
C THR A 186 3.42 5.81 9.29
N LYS A 187 3.40 4.60 9.88
CA LYS A 187 4.21 4.32 11.07
C LYS A 187 5.69 4.31 10.71
N PRO A 188 6.56 4.82 11.58
CA PRO A 188 8.00 4.67 11.41
C PRO A 188 8.36 3.19 11.30
N ARG A 189 9.23 2.87 10.37
CA ARG A 189 9.79 1.53 10.21
C ARG A 189 11.30 1.63 10.08
N GLY A 190 12.02 0.82 10.83
CA GLY A 190 13.44 0.60 10.60
C GLY A 190 13.63 -0.03 9.22
N VAL A 191 14.45 0.56 8.39
CA VAL A 191 14.86 0.03 7.10
C VAL A 191 16.37 0.08 7.01
N ALA A 192 16.96 -0.95 6.44
CA ALA A 192 18.37 -0.87 6.05
C ALA A 192 18.47 0.18 4.95
N ILE A 193 19.09 1.28 5.27
CA ILE A 193 19.32 2.37 4.32
C ILE A 193 20.61 2.07 3.60
N ASN A 194 20.59 2.00 2.29
CA ASN A 194 21.79 2.06 1.49
C ASN A 194 22.27 3.52 1.49
N ARG A 195 23.29 3.79 2.28
CA ARG A 195 23.55 5.07 2.93
C ARG A 195 24.56 5.91 2.22
N LEU A 196 25.19 5.30 1.24
CA LEU A 196 26.20 5.99 0.47
C LEU A 196 25.69 6.22 -0.93
N GLU A 197 25.83 7.41 -1.43
CA GLU A 197 25.75 7.68 -2.84
C GLU A 197 26.93 6.99 -3.56
N ARG A 198 26.89 6.97 -4.88
CA ARG A 198 27.94 6.31 -5.70
C ARG A 198 29.35 6.83 -5.44
N ASP A 199 29.47 8.04 -4.94
CA ASP A 199 30.73 8.71 -4.58
C ASP A 199 31.22 8.41 -3.17
N GLY A 200 30.49 7.57 -2.41
CA GLY A 200 30.84 7.22 -1.04
C GLY A 200 30.37 8.21 0.01
N ASN A 201 29.71 9.32 -0.38
CA ASN A 201 29.18 10.31 0.54
C ASN A 201 27.82 9.91 1.12
N PRO A 202 27.49 10.31 2.36
CA PRO A 202 26.14 10.19 2.87
C PRO A 202 25.18 10.95 1.94
N ARG A 203 24.05 10.33 1.59
CA ARG A 203 23.01 11.05 0.84
C ARG A 203 22.66 12.37 1.53
N ALA A 204 22.59 13.43 0.74
CA ALA A 204 22.19 14.74 1.24
C ALA A 204 20.86 14.65 2.01
N GLY A 205 20.84 15.16 3.24
CA GLY A 205 19.71 15.06 4.16
C GLY A 205 19.73 13.84 5.08
N VAL A 206 20.68 12.96 4.92
CA VAL A 206 20.93 11.82 5.81
C VAL A 206 22.17 12.16 6.65
N ALA A 207 22.06 13.19 7.50
CA ALA A 207 23.09 13.50 8.50
C ALA A 207 23.33 12.27 9.38
N ALA A 208 24.55 12.11 9.86
CA ALA A 208 25.08 11.01 10.68
C ALA A 208 23.95 10.24 11.40
N LEU A 209 23.59 9.08 10.83
CA LEU A 209 22.38 8.35 11.18
C LEU A 209 22.45 7.85 12.61
N SER A 210 21.79 8.56 13.48
CA SER A 210 21.29 7.97 14.71
C SER A 210 20.27 6.87 14.37
N SER A 211 19.97 5.98 15.29
CA SER A 211 18.93 4.96 15.13
C SER A 211 17.57 5.53 14.68
N GLU A 212 17.29 6.77 14.97
CA GLU A 212 16.09 7.51 14.56
C GLU A 212 16.05 7.78 13.05
N HIS A 213 17.18 7.99 12.40
CA HIS A 213 17.27 8.24 10.98
C HIS A 213 17.17 6.97 10.12
N SER A 214 17.25 5.79 10.73
CA SER A 214 16.98 4.53 10.07
C SER A 214 15.47 4.24 9.93
N GLN A 215 14.64 5.09 10.52
CA GLN A 215 13.18 4.97 10.45
C GLN A 215 12.63 5.83 9.32
N THR A 216 11.86 5.21 8.47
CA THR A 216 11.18 5.87 7.37
C THR A 216 9.71 6.07 7.69
N GLN A 217 9.25 7.29 7.59
CA GLN A 217 7.83 7.63 7.70
C GLN A 217 7.46 8.68 6.66
N VAL A 218 6.21 8.66 6.25
CA VAL A 218 5.64 9.69 5.39
C VAL A 218 4.51 10.38 6.16
N GLY A 219 4.52 11.72 6.19
CA GLY A 219 3.44 12.51 6.76
C GLY A 219 2.13 12.32 5.99
N SER A 220 1.02 12.78 6.54
CA SER A 220 -0.25 12.78 5.83
C SER A 220 -0.28 13.82 4.72
N TYR A 221 -0.97 13.51 3.61
CA TYR A 221 -1.12 14.41 2.49
C TYR A 221 -2.38 14.12 1.67
N GLY A 222 -2.81 15.11 0.90
CA GLY A 222 -3.95 14.99 -0.01
C GLY A 222 -3.60 15.41 -1.43
N ILE A 223 -4.21 14.72 -2.38
CA ILE A 223 -4.09 14.98 -3.82
C ILE A 223 -5.48 15.27 -4.38
N TRP A 224 -5.60 16.36 -5.12
CA TRP A 224 -6.82 16.77 -5.77
C TRP A 224 -6.73 16.58 -7.27
N GLY A 225 -7.85 16.27 -7.89
CA GLY A 225 -7.98 16.21 -9.34
C GLY A 225 -9.36 16.71 -9.79
N ILE A 226 -9.43 17.15 -11.02
CA ILE A 226 -10.68 17.56 -11.66
C ILE A 226 -10.75 17.00 -13.07
N ASN A 227 -11.92 16.55 -13.48
CA ASN A 227 -12.16 16.19 -14.88
C ASN A 227 -13.58 16.52 -15.29
N ALA A 228 -13.76 16.70 -16.59
CA ALA A 228 -15.08 16.89 -17.18
C ALA A 228 -15.17 16.16 -18.52
N GLY A 229 -16.37 15.73 -18.85
CA GLY A 229 -16.70 15.07 -20.09
C GLY A 229 -17.89 15.75 -20.78
N TYR A 230 -17.87 15.75 -22.10
CA TYR A 230 -18.96 16.23 -22.92
C TYR A 230 -19.27 15.26 -24.05
N ASN A 231 -20.50 14.78 -24.11
CA ASN A 231 -21.03 13.94 -25.17
C ASN A 231 -21.66 14.86 -26.25
N TRP A 232 -20.88 15.13 -27.32
CA TRP A 232 -21.39 15.95 -28.42
C TRP A 232 -22.62 15.31 -29.06
N ASN A 233 -22.55 14.01 -29.30
CA ASN A 233 -23.64 13.18 -29.79
C ASN A 233 -23.40 11.71 -29.38
N LYS A 234 -24.25 10.79 -29.86
CA LYS A 234 -24.12 9.35 -29.57
C LYS A 234 -22.82 8.71 -30.05
N ARG A 235 -22.10 9.37 -30.98
CA ARG A 235 -20.86 8.83 -31.58
C ARG A 235 -19.59 9.55 -31.13
N VAL A 236 -19.69 10.77 -30.66
CA VAL A 236 -18.52 11.61 -30.33
C VAL A 236 -18.61 12.11 -28.91
N ALA A 237 -17.59 11.79 -28.13
CA ALA A 237 -17.43 12.26 -26.76
C ALA A 237 -16.00 12.77 -26.54
N VAL A 238 -15.86 13.84 -25.76
CA VAL A 238 -14.59 14.44 -25.37
C VAL A 238 -14.49 14.44 -23.85
N ARG A 239 -13.33 14.13 -23.31
CA ARG A 239 -13.05 14.26 -21.87
C ARG A 239 -11.69 14.89 -21.66
N GLY A 240 -11.57 15.75 -20.67
CA GLY A 240 -10.31 16.32 -20.22
C GLY A 240 -10.23 16.39 -18.70
N GLY A 241 -9.02 16.47 -18.19
CA GLY A 241 -8.82 16.57 -16.76
C GLY A 241 -7.40 16.93 -16.35
N ILE A 242 -7.28 17.22 -15.06
CA ILE A 242 -6.03 17.56 -14.38
C ILE A 242 -5.92 16.66 -13.17
N SER A 243 -4.88 15.86 -13.09
CA SER A 243 -4.51 15.14 -11.88
C SER A 243 -3.47 15.94 -11.10
N ASN A 244 -3.44 15.73 -9.77
CA ASN A 244 -2.59 16.48 -8.86
C ASN A 244 -2.67 17.99 -9.10
N LEU A 245 -3.89 18.54 -9.01
CA LEU A 245 -4.27 19.92 -9.36
C LEU A 245 -3.34 20.98 -8.75
N PHE A 246 -2.84 20.75 -7.53
CA PHE A 246 -1.97 21.69 -6.80
C PHE A 246 -0.48 21.37 -6.94
N ASP A 247 -0.10 20.47 -7.86
CA ASP A 247 1.31 20.06 -8.11
C ASP A 247 2.04 19.63 -6.83
N LYS A 248 1.36 18.87 -5.98
CA LYS A 248 1.93 18.39 -4.72
C LYS A 248 3.11 17.46 -5.02
N LYS A 249 4.31 17.89 -4.65
CA LYS A 249 5.53 17.08 -4.76
C LYS A 249 5.69 16.22 -3.51
N LEU A 250 5.69 14.91 -3.69
CA LEU A 250 5.75 13.95 -2.62
C LEU A 250 6.68 12.81 -2.98
N TYR A 251 7.43 12.42 -1.98
CA TYR A 251 8.33 11.28 -2.06
C TYR A 251 7.75 10.18 -1.18
N ARG A 252 7.29 9.09 -1.81
CA ARG A 252 6.91 7.89 -1.07
C ARG A 252 8.15 7.07 -0.80
N THR A 253 8.34 6.69 0.44
CA THR A 253 9.40 5.78 0.81
C THR A 253 8.90 4.34 0.73
N THR A 254 9.62 3.49 0.02
CA THR A 254 9.41 2.04 0.05
C THR A 254 10.38 1.39 1.03
N ALA A 255 10.05 0.19 1.49
CA ALA A 255 10.98 -0.64 2.23
C ALA A 255 12.21 -0.90 1.36
N GLY A 256 13.37 -0.37 1.74
CA GLY A 256 14.61 -0.52 0.99
C GLY A 256 15.16 0.78 0.41
N ALA A 257 14.77 1.91 0.94
CA ALA A 257 15.37 3.22 0.65
C ALA A 257 15.18 3.77 -0.77
N GLN A 258 14.25 3.23 -1.55
CA GLN A 258 13.82 3.87 -2.78
C GLN A 258 12.63 4.80 -2.49
N THR A 259 12.75 6.06 -2.90
CA THR A 259 11.66 7.02 -2.87
C THR A 259 10.97 7.03 -4.22
N TYR A 260 9.67 6.82 -4.23
CA TYR A 260 8.84 7.11 -5.40
C TYR A 260 8.31 8.52 -5.27
N ASN A 261 8.48 9.30 -6.32
CA ASN A 261 7.80 10.58 -6.43
C ASN A 261 6.34 10.33 -6.79
N GLU A 262 5.41 11.03 -6.17
CA GLU A 262 4.10 11.19 -6.76
C GLU A 262 4.26 11.92 -8.09
N HIS A 263 3.47 11.52 -9.07
CA HIS A 263 3.41 12.26 -10.32
C HIS A 263 3.01 13.70 -10.03
N GLY A 264 3.75 14.65 -10.58
CA GLY A 264 3.37 16.06 -10.56
C GLY A 264 2.04 16.29 -11.25
N ARG A 265 1.62 17.56 -11.35
CA ARG A 265 0.44 17.94 -12.12
C ARG A 265 0.53 17.39 -13.53
N ALA A 266 -0.52 16.68 -13.97
CA ALA A 266 -0.63 16.15 -15.30
C ALA A 266 -1.97 16.52 -15.91
N PHE A 267 -1.93 16.89 -17.19
CA PHE A 267 -3.12 17.16 -18.00
C PHE A 267 -3.37 15.98 -18.92
N TYR A 268 -4.62 15.63 -19.11
CA TYR A 268 -4.98 14.58 -20.05
C TYR A 268 -6.24 14.96 -20.81
N GLY A 269 -6.36 14.44 -22.01
CA GLY A 269 -7.53 14.58 -22.85
C GLY A 269 -7.79 13.30 -23.63
N SER A 270 -9.05 13.04 -23.94
CA SER A 270 -9.45 11.93 -24.80
C SER A 270 -10.60 12.33 -25.70
N LEU A 271 -10.58 11.78 -26.91
CA LEU A 271 -11.66 11.84 -27.90
C LEU A 271 -12.11 10.41 -28.17
N LYS A 272 -13.38 10.14 -27.97
CA LYS A 272 -14.01 8.86 -28.35
C LYS A 272 -14.88 9.08 -29.57
N VAL A 273 -14.64 8.28 -30.61
CA VAL A 273 -15.48 8.22 -31.81
C VAL A 273 -15.97 6.79 -31.98
N SER A 274 -17.28 6.61 -32.11
CA SER A 274 -17.93 5.30 -32.36
C SER A 274 -18.55 5.29 -33.74
N PHE A 275 -18.28 4.27 -34.53
CA PHE A 275 -18.75 4.11 -35.92
C PHE A 275 -20.01 3.27 -36.00
#